data_2994f5f33b6dfefbcd285b39f64b088d
#
_entry.id   2994f5f33b6dfefbcd285b39f64b088d
#
_cell.length_a   1.000
_cell.length_b   1.000
_cell.length_c   1.000
_cell.angle_alpha   90.00
_cell.angle_beta   90.00
_cell.angle_gamma   90.00
#
_symmetry.space_group_name_H-M   'P 1'
#
loop_
_entity.id
_entity.type
_entity.pdbx_description
1 polymer ?
#
loop_
_entity_poly.entity_id
_entity_poly.type
_entity_poly.pdbx_seq_one_letter_code
_entity_poly.pdbx_strand_id
1 'polypeptide(L)'
;MNNIKIHHLGYLVKNILKAKNVFIDMGFQLKKNIVLDDVRNAYICFLDGNGTLIELIQPTIESTIYALLKKYQNTPYHICYEVEDIFKEIQNLEEKGFFLFRETEIAPAISSNAKVAFLIHRDVGMIELLQDNSL
;
A
#
# COMPACT_ATOMS: atom_id res chain seq x y z
N MET A 1 13.95 -5.01 -11.83
CA MET A 1 13.69 -5.97 -10.74
C MET A 1 14.00 -7.37 -11.24
N ASN A 2 15.07 -7.98 -10.75
CA ASN A 2 15.45 -9.33 -11.18
C ASN A 2 14.64 -10.40 -10.48
N ASN A 3 14.34 -10.18 -9.19
CA ASN A 3 13.50 -11.08 -8.40
C ASN A 3 12.36 -10.26 -7.83
N ILE A 4 11.15 -10.57 -8.26
CA ILE A 4 9.96 -9.88 -7.78
C ILE A 4 9.65 -10.37 -6.37
N LYS A 5 9.53 -9.44 -5.44
CA LYS A 5 9.13 -9.74 -4.07
C LYS A 5 7.91 -8.89 -3.71
N ILE A 6 6.80 -9.56 -3.48
CA ILE A 6 5.56 -8.89 -3.08
C ILE A 6 5.61 -8.69 -1.55
N HIS A 7 5.42 -7.45 -1.12
CA HIS A 7 5.33 -7.12 0.30
C HIS A 7 3.91 -7.28 0.81
N HIS A 8 2.95 -6.69 0.12
CA HIS A 8 1.55 -6.75 0.56
C HIS A 8 0.58 -6.44 -0.58
N LEU A 9 -0.69 -6.75 -0.31
CA LEU A 9 -1.82 -6.31 -1.12
C LEU A 9 -2.49 -5.15 -0.39
N GLY A 10 -2.71 -4.03 -1.07
CA GLY A 10 -3.42 -2.89 -0.54
C GLY A 10 -4.92 -3.05 -0.76
N TYR A 11 -5.70 -2.73 0.26
CA TYR A 11 -7.14 -2.94 0.26
C TYR A 11 -7.84 -1.69 0.79
N LEU A 12 -8.61 -1.03 -0.05
CA LEU A 12 -9.43 0.12 0.36
C LEU A 12 -10.64 -0.36 1.13
N VAL A 13 -10.92 0.29 2.26
CA VAL A 13 -12.10 -0.03 3.07
C VAL A 13 -12.78 1.25 3.56
N LYS A 14 -14.09 1.22 3.68
CA LYS A 14 -14.88 2.34 4.19
C LYS A 14 -14.81 2.45 5.71
N ASN A 15 -14.66 1.33 6.40
CA ASN A 15 -14.61 1.28 7.85
C ASN A 15 -13.57 0.25 8.27
N ILE A 16 -12.38 0.75 8.62
CA ILE A 16 -11.23 -0.12 8.88
C ILE A 16 -11.41 -1.00 10.11
N LEU A 17 -12.11 -0.50 11.15
CA LEU A 17 -12.35 -1.29 12.34
C LEU A 17 -13.25 -2.50 12.02
N LYS A 18 -14.32 -2.28 11.29
CA LYS A 18 -15.22 -3.37 10.88
C LYS A 18 -14.52 -4.33 9.92
N ALA A 19 -13.78 -3.81 8.95
CA ALA A 19 -13.05 -4.63 7.99
C ALA A 19 -12.00 -5.50 8.68
N LYS A 20 -11.25 -4.91 9.61
CA LYS A 20 -10.26 -5.66 10.40
C LYS A 20 -10.90 -6.87 11.08
N ASN A 21 -12.05 -6.66 11.71
CA ASN A 21 -12.73 -7.74 12.43
C ASN A 21 -13.22 -8.83 11.48
N VAL A 22 -13.71 -8.47 10.29
CA VAL A 22 -14.11 -9.46 9.28
C VAL A 22 -12.92 -10.31 8.84
N PHE A 23 -11.77 -9.67 8.56
CA PHE A 23 -10.58 -10.42 8.17
C PHE A 23 -10.09 -11.34 9.29
N ILE A 24 -10.14 -10.89 10.54
CA ILE A 24 -9.77 -11.75 11.67
C ILE A 24 -10.71 -12.95 11.76
N ASP A 25 -12.01 -12.74 11.59
CA ASP A 25 -12.99 -13.83 11.58
C ASP A 25 -12.76 -14.81 10.43
N MET A 26 -12.19 -14.36 9.32
CA MET A 26 -11.81 -15.23 8.20
C MET A 26 -10.56 -16.05 8.48
N GLY A 27 -9.81 -15.74 9.54
CA GLY A 27 -8.60 -16.46 9.89
C GLY A 27 -7.30 -15.66 9.76
N PHE A 28 -7.38 -14.38 9.39
CA PHE A 28 -6.21 -13.51 9.34
C PHE A 28 -5.75 -13.14 10.74
N GLN A 29 -4.44 -12.97 10.90
CA GLN A 29 -3.84 -12.54 12.17
C GLN A 29 -3.44 -11.08 12.08
N LEU A 30 -3.76 -10.30 13.12
CA LEU A 30 -3.38 -8.91 13.19
C LEU A 30 -1.86 -8.79 13.37
N LYS A 31 -1.19 -8.08 12.47
CA LYS A 31 0.26 -7.81 12.53
C LYS A 31 0.56 -6.43 13.06
N LYS A 32 -0.12 -5.42 12.56
CA LYS A 32 -0.02 -4.04 13.06
C LYS A 32 -1.42 -3.49 13.21
N ASN A 33 -1.73 -3.01 14.41
CA ASN A 33 -3.05 -2.44 14.69
C ASN A 33 -3.24 -1.12 13.97
N ILE A 34 -4.47 -0.66 13.93
CA ILE A 34 -4.87 0.57 13.24
C ILE A 34 -4.06 1.75 13.76
N VAL A 35 -3.43 2.47 12.85
CA VAL A 35 -2.76 3.74 13.12
C VAL A 35 -3.18 4.77 12.08
N LEU A 36 -3.14 6.05 12.46
CA LEU A 36 -3.32 7.14 11.51
C LEU A 36 -1.96 7.47 10.90
N ASP A 37 -1.86 7.34 9.59
CA ASP A 37 -0.70 7.77 8.82
C ASP A 37 -0.99 9.19 8.33
N ASP A 38 -0.44 10.20 9.01
CA ASP A 38 -0.68 11.61 8.68
C ASP A 38 0.11 12.08 7.46
N VAL A 39 1.09 11.33 7.00
CA VAL A 39 1.75 11.62 5.73
C VAL A 39 0.81 11.30 4.57
N ARG A 40 0.12 10.16 4.63
CA ARG A 40 -0.77 9.69 3.58
C ARG A 40 -2.25 9.99 3.83
N ASN A 41 -2.57 10.55 5.00
CA ASN A 41 -3.94 10.87 5.42
C ASN A 41 -4.87 9.66 5.36
N ALA A 42 -4.46 8.59 6.01
CA ALA A 42 -5.22 7.34 6.02
C ALA A 42 -5.02 6.58 7.31
N TYR A 43 -6.08 5.90 7.77
CA TYR A 43 -5.96 4.89 8.81
C TYR A 43 -5.50 3.60 8.15
N ILE A 44 -4.51 2.95 8.75
CA ILE A 44 -3.85 1.78 8.16
C ILE A 44 -3.68 0.69 9.22
N CYS A 45 -3.91 -0.56 8.85
CA CYS A 45 -3.51 -1.72 9.64
C CYS A 45 -3.04 -2.84 8.72
N PHE A 46 -2.28 -3.78 9.30
CA PHE A 46 -1.75 -4.92 8.55
C PHE A 46 -2.23 -6.22 9.17
N LEU A 47 -2.66 -7.15 8.31
CA LEU A 47 -3.11 -8.47 8.69
C LEU A 47 -2.38 -9.51 7.84
N ASP A 48 -2.07 -10.65 8.46
CA ASP A 48 -1.38 -11.75 7.79
C ASP A 48 -2.32 -12.93 7.62
N GLY A 49 -2.47 -13.38 6.38
CA GLY A 49 -3.22 -14.57 6.03
C GLY A 49 -2.29 -15.67 5.58
N ASN A 50 -1.70 -16.40 6.52
CA ASN A 50 -0.81 -17.52 6.26
C ASN A 50 0.34 -17.16 5.29
N GLY A 51 1.00 -16.04 5.55
CA GLY A 51 2.13 -15.56 4.75
C GLY A 51 1.78 -14.47 3.75
N THR A 52 0.51 -14.22 3.50
CA THR A 52 0.08 -13.11 2.63
C THR A 52 -0.30 -11.92 3.49
N LEU A 53 0.44 -10.83 3.35
CA LEU A 53 0.19 -9.60 4.11
C LEU A 53 -0.81 -8.72 3.35
N ILE A 54 -1.83 -8.27 4.08
CA ILE A 54 -2.84 -7.34 3.55
C ILE A 54 -2.75 -6.04 4.34
N GLU A 55 -2.70 -4.92 3.62
CA GLU A 55 -2.78 -3.59 4.21
C GLU A 55 -4.18 -3.05 4.02
N LEU A 56 -4.93 -2.88 5.11
CA LEU A 56 -6.22 -2.20 5.06
C LEU A 56 -5.99 -0.70 5.14
N ILE A 57 -6.66 0.05 4.28
CA ILE A 57 -6.49 1.49 4.18
C ILE A 57 -7.86 2.15 4.14
N GLN A 58 -8.12 3.01 5.14
CA GLN A 58 -9.29 3.88 5.15
C GLN A 58 -8.81 5.31 4.96
N PRO A 59 -8.85 5.85 3.73
CA PRO A 59 -8.42 7.23 3.48
C PRO A 59 -9.35 8.23 4.15
N THR A 60 -8.77 9.31 4.67
CA THR A 60 -9.55 10.46 5.15
C THR A 60 -9.90 11.35 3.96
N ILE A 61 -10.75 12.35 4.20
CA ILE A 61 -11.19 13.28 3.15
C ILE A 61 -10.02 14.05 2.53
N GLU A 62 -8.92 14.24 3.26
CA GLU A 62 -7.73 14.92 2.76
C GLU A 62 -6.84 14.03 1.89
N SER A 63 -7.10 12.74 1.85
CA SER A 63 -6.28 11.79 1.08
C SER A 63 -6.51 11.96 -0.42
N THR A 64 -5.43 11.82 -1.19
CA THR A 64 -5.49 11.83 -2.66
C THR A 64 -6.27 10.64 -3.22
N ILE A 65 -6.43 9.57 -2.44
CA ILE A 65 -7.16 8.37 -2.88
C ILE A 65 -8.58 8.30 -2.34
N TYR A 66 -9.05 9.35 -1.66
CA TYR A 66 -10.41 9.36 -1.12
C TYR A 66 -11.46 9.18 -2.22
N ALA A 67 -11.23 9.78 -3.39
CA ALA A 67 -12.13 9.65 -4.52
C ALA A 67 -12.25 8.21 -5.02
N LEU A 68 -11.16 7.43 -4.93
CA LEU A 68 -11.19 6.01 -5.28
C LEU A 68 -12.09 5.23 -4.33
N LEU A 69 -12.03 5.54 -3.03
CA LEU A 69 -12.90 4.91 -2.05
C LEU A 69 -14.37 5.21 -2.35
N LYS A 70 -14.69 6.47 -2.67
CA LYS A 70 -16.07 6.85 -3.00
C LYS A 70 -16.58 6.12 -4.25
N LYS A 71 -15.71 5.94 -5.25
CA LYS A 71 -16.11 5.33 -6.52
C LYS A 71 -16.20 3.80 -6.43
N TYR A 72 -15.22 3.17 -5.81
CA TYR A 72 -15.09 1.70 -5.86
C TYR A 72 -15.49 0.98 -4.58
N GLN A 73 -15.72 1.71 -3.48
CA GLN A 73 -16.09 1.13 -2.19
C GLN A 73 -14.97 0.22 -1.67
N ASN A 74 -15.32 -0.87 -0.99
CA ASN A 74 -14.35 -1.81 -0.41
C ASN A 74 -13.75 -2.69 -1.51
N THR A 75 -12.44 -2.60 -1.74
CA THR A 75 -11.81 -3.34 -2.84
C THR A 75 -10.28 -3.39 -2.69
N PRO A 76 -9.64 -4.49 -3.15
CA PRO A 76 -8.20 -4.44 -3.41
C PRO A 76 -7.90 -3.36 -4.46
N TYR A 77 -6.78 -2.65 -4.33
CA TYR A 77 -6.47 -1.60 -5.30
C TYR A 77 -5.00 -1.49 -5.69
N HIS A 78 -4.08 -2.11 -4.96
CA HIS A 78 -2.70 -2.16 -5.41
C HIS A 78 -1.94 -3.36 -4.86
N ILE A 79 -0.85 -3.72 -5.54
CA ILE A 79 0.15 -4.65 -5.04
C ILE A 79 1.41 -3.85 -4.75
N CYS A 80 2.02 -4.08 -3.60
CA CYS A 80 3.27 -3.45 -3.20
C CYS A 80 4.44 -4.41 -3.42
N TYR A 81 5.48 -3.93 -4.12
CA TYR A 81 6.69 -4.70 -4.38
C TYR A 81 7.87 -4.12 -3.60
N GLU A 82 8.64 -4.98 -2.95
CA GLU A 82 9.88 -4.56 -2.29
C GLU A 82 10.98 -4.39 -3.32
N VAL A 83 11.76 -3.30 -3.19
CA VAL A 83 12.90 -2.99 -4.05
C VAL A 83 14.08 -2.56 -3.20
N GLU A 84 15.29 -2.70 -3.75
CA GLU A 84 16.51 -2.30 -3.05
C GLU A 84 16.78 -0.80 -3.20
N ASP A 85 16.51 -0.25 -4.39
CA ASP A 85 16.75 1.16 -4.72
C ASP A 85 15.51 1.70 -5.42
N ILE A 86 14.67 2.42 -4.67
CA ILE A 86 13.38 2.88 -5.16
C ILE A 86 13.53 3.88 -6.32
N PHE A 87 14.53 4.76 -6.26
CA PHE A 87 14.70 5.77 -7.31
C PHE A 87 15.14 5.13 -8.63
N LYS A 88 16.01 4.12 -8.55
CA LYS A 88 16.44 3.38 -9.73
C LYS A 88 15.27 2.61 -10.35
N GLU A 89 14.44 1.97 -9.53
CA GLU A 89 13.29 1.23 -10.03
C GLU A 89 12.23 2.14 -10.63
N ILE A 90 12.02 3.33 -10.06
CA ILE A 90 11.12 4.30 -10.67
C ILE A 90 11.58 4.63 -12.08
N GLN A 91 12.88 4.91 -12.28
CA GLN A 91 13.43 5.20 -13.60
C GLN A 91 13.22 4.03 -14.56
N ASN A 92 13.52 2.81 -14.12
CA ASN A 92 13.32 1.61 -14.95
C ASN A 92 11.87 1.45 -15.38
N LEU A 93 10.94 1.67 -14.47
CA LEU A 93 9.52 1.51 -14.75
C LEU A 93 8.98 2.65 -15.63
N GLU A 94 9.48 3.87 -15.45
CA GLU A 94 9.10 4.98 -16.31
C GLU A 94 9.48 4.71 -17.76
N GLU A 95 10.63 4.07 -17.99
CA GLU A 95 11.04 3.65 -19.34
C GLU A 95 10.10 2.59 -19.93
N LYS A 96 9.35 1.89 -19.10
CA LYS A 96 8.39 0.86 -19.50
C LYS A 96 6.95 1.36 -19.59
N GLY A 97 6.76 2.67 -19.48
CA GLY A 97 5.42 3.25 -19.62
C GLY A 97 4.66 3.49 -18.33
N PHE A 98 5.31 3.34 -17.19
CA PHE A 98 4.71 3.71 -15.91
C PHE A 98 4.84 5.21 -15.68
N PHE A 99 3.88 5.77 -14.96
CA PHE A 99 3.89 7.16 -14.53
C PHE A 99 3.90 7.23 -13.02
N LEU A 100 4.76 8.07 -12.46
CA LEU A 100 4.78 8.31 -11.03
C LEU A 100 3.49 9.04 -10.63
N PHE A 101 2.70 8.42 -9.75
CA PHE A 101 1.42 8.99 -9.30
C PHE A 101 1.63 10.12 -8.31
N ARG A 102 2.60 9.94 -7.41
CA ARG A 102 2.98 10.91 -6.38
C ARG A 102 4.47 10.77 -6.14
N GLU A 103 5.09 11.84 -5.62
CA GLU A 103 6.49 11.78 -5.21
C GLU A 103 6.70 10.74 -4.10
N THR A 104 7.92 10.21 -4.03
CA THR A 104 8.30 9.25 -3.00
C THR A 104 8.10 9.84 -1.62
N GLU A 105 7.49 9.08 -0.73
CA GLU A 105 7.15 9.50 0.63
C GLU A 105 7.62 8.47 1.66
N ILE A 106 7.75 8.93 2.91
CA ILE A 106 7.94 8.02 4.04
C ILE A 106 6.59 7.37 4.36
N ALA A 107 6.63 6.07 4.69
CA ALA A 107 5.45 5.32 5.09
C ALA A 107 5.59 4.86 6.55
N PRO A 108 5.26 5.72 7.52
CA PRO A 108 5.48 5.42 8.94
C PRO A 108 4.69 4.22 9.45
N ALA A 109 3.57 3.87 8.80
CA ALA A 109 2.81 2.68 9.17
C ALA A 109 3.60 1.38 8.93
N ILE A 110 4.60 1.41 8.04
CA ILE A 110 5.48 0.27 7.77
C ILE A 110 6.69 0.32 8.69
N SER A 111 7.46 1.40 8.61
CA SER A 111 8.59 1.67 9.52
C SER A 111 9.02 3.12 9.36
N SER A 112 9.88 3.61 10.28
CA SER A 112 10.38 4.99 10.25
C SER A 112 11.26 5.28 9.02
N ASN A 113 11.82 4.24 8.40
CA ASN A 113 12.72 4.38 7.25
C ASN A 113 12.12 3.89 5.93
N ALA A 114 10.87 3.46 5.95
CA ALA A 114 10.22 2.96 4.74
C ALA A 114 9.92 4.11 3.79
N LYS A 115 10.34 3.95 2.54
CA LYS A 115 10.02 4.87 1.46
C LYS A 115 9.10 4.17 0.48
N VAL A 116 8.05 4.84 0.06
CA VAL A 116 7.09 4.28 -0.89
C VAL A 116 6.87 5.22 -2.05
N ALA A 117 6.51 4.65 -3.19
CA ALA A 117 6.11 5.40 -4.37
C ALA A 117 4.99 4.64 -5.06
N PHE A 118 4.02 5.38 -5.59
CA PHE A 118 2.93 4.80 -6.37
C PHE A 118 3.11 5.15 -7.83
N LEU A 119 3.00 4.15 -8.70
CA LEU A 119 3.09 4.32 -10.14
C LEU A 119 1.85 3.72 -10.79
N ILE A 120 1.49 4.24 -11.94
CA ILE A 120 0.34 3.78 -12.70
C ILE A 120 0.77 3.43 -14.12
N HIS A 121 0.29 2.30 -14.61
CA HIS A 121 0.46 1.90 -16.00
C HIS A 121 -0.91 1.64 -16.61
N ARG A 122 -1.09 2.04 -17.86
CA ARG A 122 -2.40 1.92 -18.54
C ARG A 122 -2.93 0.49 -18.60
N ASP A 123 -2.04 -0.50 -18.62
CA ASP A 123 -2.44 -1.90 -18.79
C ASP A 123 -2.48 -2.69 -17.48
N VAL A 124 -1.87 -2.20 -16.40
CA VAL A 124 -1.83 -2.94 -15.12
C VAL A 124 -2.38 -2.14 -13.93
N GLY A 125 -2.67 -0.84 -14.12
CA GLY A 125 -3.19 -0.03 -13.04
C GLY A 125 -2.12 0.43 -12.07
N MET A 126 -2.50 0.57 -10.80
CA MET A 126 -1.62 1.13 -9.77
C MET A 126 -0.78 0.04 -9.11
N ILE A 127 0.52 0.32 -8.98
CA ILE A 127 1.42 -0.48 -8.15
C ILE A 127 2.09 0.42 -7.12
N GLU A 128 2.61 -0.20 -6.07
CA GLU A 128 3.41 0.50 -5.06
C GLU A 128 4.79 -0.12 -5.02
N LEU A 129 5.82 0.71 -4.89
CA LEU A 129 7.18 0.27 -4.60
C LEU A 129 7.50 0.62 -3.16
N LEU A 130 8.24 -0.25 -2.49
CA LEU A 130 8.67 -0.07 -1.11
C LEU A 130 10.16 -0.35 -1.00
N GLN A 131 10.88 0.61 -0.45
CA GLN A 131 12.26 0.43 0.00
C GLN A 131 12.28 0.57 1.51
N ASP A 132 12.65 -0.51 2.22
CA ASP A 132 12.72 -0.49 3.68
C ASP A 132 14.08 -1.01 4.13
N ASN A 133 14.91 -0.11 4.62
CA ASN A 133 16.27 -0.39 5.07
C ASN A 133 16.36 -0.48 6.61
N SER A 134 15.26 -0.75 7.28
CA SER A 134 15.20 -0.75 8.74
C SER A 134 15.75 -2.03 9.39
N LEU A 135 16.40 -2.88 8.64
CA LEU A 135 17.03 -4.09 9.17
C LEU A 135 18.43 -3.82 9.72
#